data_c992fd5bce2c2bd01b4e3ced80168530
#
_entry.id   c992fd5bce2c2bd01b4e3ced80168530
#
_cell.length_a   1.000
_cell.length_b   1.000
_cell.length_c   1.000
_cell.angle_alpha   90.00
_cell.angle_beta   90.00
_cell.angle_gamma   90.00
#
_symmetry.space_group_name_H-M   'P 1'
#
loop_
_entity.id
_entity.type
_entity.pdbx_description
1 polymer ?
#
loop_
_entity_poly.entity_id
_entity_poly.type
_entity_poly.pdbx_seq_one_letter_code
_entity_poly.pdbx_strand_id
1 'polypeptide(L)'
;GNDKYLPGVSNALLTVSKADPALNVLISDVGYDGVFNINVALTGVDAIGLNGNVIVTVNNKDYSVNIVNGKGTAVGVKLAAGTYDFTAAWAGNDNYNAVGDSGKFSVAKVDSIIDVAVSDIKVGEDAVISVKLLSDATGSVTVTVNGKDYTETVVNGVANVKVADLKAGTYDVAVKYSGDNNYNAAVATSSFTVSKVDSTMDVTVNDIVFGGDLTVDAVLPDDATGEVIITVDGTSYTAGINDGKATQVVKDLTAGSHVVVVKYVGDDKYTGVEVAENVNVAKAQPVLGVVIADVDYGNGFVIEATLTGVNGAPLSGNVIVTVAGKEYTVKVTDGKGIATGDKLAAGTYAFAAVWAGDDNYNIVTENGDFKVNK
;
A
#
# COMPACT_ATOMS: atom_id res chain seq x y z
N GLY A 1 10.67 8.65 -118.43
CA GLY A 1 11.09 7.98 -119.62
C GLY A 1 11.30 8.99 -120.72
N ASN A 2 11.94 8.59 -121.69
CA ASN A 2 12.09 9.33 -122.99
C ASN A 2 11.55 8.44 -124.10
N ASP A 3 11.64 8.88 -125.33
CA ASP A 3 11.04 8.16 -126.47
C ASP A 3 11.51 6.71 -126.65
N LYS A 4 12.55 6.29 -125.90
CA LYS A 4 13.09 4.90 -125.97
C LYS A 4 12.84 4.11 -124.64
N TYR A 5 12.42 4.81 -123.57
CA TYR A 5 12.23 4.15 -122.25
C TYR A 5 10.99 4.64 -121.59
N LEU A 6 10.17 3.74 -121.14
CA LEU A 6 8.99 4.03 -120.33
C LEU A 6 9.43 4.42 -118.91
N PRO A 7 8.70 5.36 -118.30
CA PRO A 7 8.98 5.66 -116.91
C PRO A 7 8.75 4.39 -116.04
N GLY A 8 9.80 4.02 -115.30
CA GLY A 8 9.70 2.94 -114.32
C GLY A 8 9.38 3.52 -112.96
N VAL A 9 8.39 2.99 -112.36
CA VAL A 9 8.08 3.28 -110.96
C VAL A 9 8.59 2.10 -110.13
N SER A 10 9.44 2.37 -109.20
CA SER A 10 9.86 1.40 -108.18
C SER A 10 9.21 1.78 -106.80
N ASN A 11 8.36 0.90 -106.34
CA ASN A 11 7.78 1.04 -105.01
C ASN A 11 8.65 0.22 -103.99
N ALA A 12 9.22 0.88 -102.99
CA ALA A 12 9.86 0.21 -101.88
C ALA A 12 8.95 0.37 -100.63
N LEU A 13 8.68 -0.72 -100.00
CA LEU A 13 7.95 -0.69 -98.70
C LEU A 13 8.94 -0.39 -97.61
N LEU A 14 8.80 0.73 -96.92
CA LEU A 14 9.56 1.05 -95.74
C LEU A 14 8.71 0.62 -94.50
N THR A 15 9.23 -0.31 -93.71
CA THR A 15 8.60 -0.73 -92.49
C THR A 15 9.37 -0.08 -91.29
N VAL A 16 8.69 0.69 -90.45
CA VAL A 16 9.23 1.24 -89.26
C VAL A 16 8.67 0.41 -88.10
N SER A 17 9.53 -0.29 -87.39
CA SER A 17 9.15 -1.09 -86.23
C SER A 17 9.15 -0.23 -84.95
N LYS A 18 8.30 -0.60 -83.98
CA LYS A 18 8.33 0.03 -82.66
C LYS A 18 9.67 -0.18 -82.01
N ALA A 19 10.14 0.81 -81.27
CA ALA A 19 11.37 0.76 -80.49
C ALA A 19 11.08 0.19 -79.06
N ASP A 20 12.10 -0.33 -78.39
CA ASP A 20 12.02 -0.83 -77.03
C ASP A 20 12.32 0.32 -76.08
N PRO A 21 11.41 0.65 -75.15
CA PRO A 21 11.67 1.62 -74.08
C PRO A 21 12.34 0.99 -72.91
N ALA A 22 12.88 1.81 -72.02
CA ALA A 22 13.38 1.40 -70.70
C ALA A 22 12.43 1.87 -69.61
N LEU A 23 12.01 0.94 -68.74
CA LEU A 23 11.25 1.21 -67.54
C LEU A 23 12.08 0.88 -66.32
N ASN A 24 12.18 1.80 -65.40
CA ASN A 24 12.83 1.58 -64.08
C ASN A 24 11.92 2.06 -62.97
N VAL A 25 11.66 1.19 -62.01
CA VAL A 25 10.82 1.48 -60.84
C VAL A 25 11.65 1.30 -59.58
N LEU A 26 11.70 2.34 -58.76
CA LEU A 26 12.35 2.33 -57.49
C LEU A 26 11.34 2.53 -56.37
N ILE A 27 11.28 1.55 -55.46
CA ILE A 27 10.57 1.63 -54.19
C ILE A 27 11.60 1.47 -53.10
N SER A 28 11.78 2.48 -52.26
CA SER A 28 12.75 2.42 -51.13
C SER A 28 12.16 1.70 -49.95
N ASP A 29 13.04 1.05 -49.18
CA ASP A 29 12.69 0.46 -47.87
C ASP A 29 12.12 1.52 -46.94
N VAL A 30 11.14 1.13 -46.10
CA VAL A 30 10.46 2.00 -45.15
C VAL A 30 10.27 1.28 -43.80
N GLY A 31 9.99 2.03 -42.74
CA GLY A 31 9.52 1.48 -41.49
C GLY A 31 8.02 1.20 -41.51
N TYR A 32 7.55 0.34 -40.61
CA TYR A 32 6.12 0.01 -40.43
C TYR A 32 5.23 1.24 -40.18
N ASP A 33 5.80 2.28 -39.56
CA ASP A 33 5.11 3.55 -39.28
C ASP A 33 4.93 4.44 -40.52
N GLY A 34 5.62 4.12 -41.63
CA GLY A 34 5.61 4.90 -42.84
C GLY A 34 4.72 4.33 -43.96
N VAL A 35 4.67 5.08 -45.10
CA VAL A 35 4.12 4.66 -46.38
C VAL A 35 5.25 4.63 -47.38
N PHE A 36 5.19 3.70 -48.35
CA PHE A 36 6.22 3.61 -49.39
C PHE A 36 5.93 4.58 -50.52
N ASN A 37 7.00 5.06 -51.20
CA ASN A 37 6.92 5.91 -52.38
C ASN A 37 7.37 5.12 -53.59
N ILE A 38 6.60 5.19 -54.68
CA ILE A 38 6.87 4.60 -55.97
C ILE A 38 7.44 5.69 -56.87
N ASN A 39 8.70 5.51 -57.31
CA ASN A 39 9.35 6.40 -58.26
C ASN A 39 9.54 5.65 -59.60
N VAL A 40 9.04 6.22 -60.68
CA VAL A 40 9.09 5.58 -61.99
C VAL A 40 9.84 6.46 -62.98
N ALA A 41 10.76 5.84 -63.72
CA ALA A 41 11.42 6.44 -64.86
C ALA A 41 11.10 5.62 -66.13
N LEU A 42 10.60 6.28 -67.16
CA LEU A 42 10.26 5.67 -68.46
C LEU A 42 10.93 6.47 -69.57
N THR A 43 11.83 5.83 -70.29
CA THR A 43 12.63 6.49 -71.31
C THR A 43 12.57 5.71 -72.64
N GLY A 44 12.56 6.42 -73.76
CA GLY A 44 12.66 5.90 -75.09
C GLY A 44 14.11 5.93 -75.64
N VAL A 45 14.17 5.92 -76.99
CA VAL A 45 15.45 6.05 -77.73
C VAL A 45 16.15 7.35 -77.30
N ASP A 46 17.47 7.31 -77.21
CA ASP A 46 18.34 8.43 -76.78
C ASP A 46 17.96 9.02 -75.41
N ALA A 47 17.45 8.19 -74.53
CA ALA A 47 17.01 8.55 -73.23
C ALA A 47 15.94 9.67 -73.15
N ILE A 48 15.15 9.81 -74.19
CA ILE A 48 14.02 10.77 -74.25
C ILE A 48 12.94 10.31 -73.28
N GLY A 49 12.52 11.21 -72.38
CA GLY A 49 11.42 10.96 -71.45
C GLY A 49 10.10 10.74 -72.15
N LEU A 50 9.43 9.63 -71.85
CA LEU A 50 8.10 9.29 -72.43
C LEU A 50 6.98 9.72 -71.48
N ASN A 51 5.75 9.81 -72.06
CA ASN A 51 4.54 10.10 -71.30
C ASN A 51 3.61 8.88 -71.31
N GLY A 52 2.75 8.75 -70.32
CA GLY A 52 1.76 7.70 -70.22
C GLY A 52 1.50 7.26 -68.80
N ASN A 53 0.76 6.18 -68.60
CA ASN A 53 0.48 5.59 -67.31
C ASN A 53 1.23 4.27 -67.16
N VAL A 54 1.95 4.13 -66.09
CA VAL A 54 2.56 2.86 -65.63
C VAL A 54 1.71 2.31 -64.52
N ILE A 55 1.34 1.05 -64.62
CA ILE A 55 0.67 0.35 -63.50
C ILE A 55 1.74 -0.38 -62.72
N VAL A 56 1.83 -0.07 -61.42
CA VAL A 56 2.72 -0.75 -60.46
C VAL A 56 1.84 -1.52 -59.49
N THR A 57 2.03 -2.83 -59.42
CA THR A 57 1.28 -3.72 -58.53
C THR A 57 2.14 -4.08 -57.33
N VAL A 58 1.66 -3.79 -56.13
CA VAL A 58 2.29 -4.14 -54.85
C VAL A 58 1.25 -4.79 -53.93
N ASN A 59 1.52 -5.96 -53.39
CA ASN A 59 0.64 -6.69 -52.48
C ASN A 59 -0.80 -6.81 -53.03
N ASN A 60 -0.94 -7.20 -54.35
CA ASN A 60 -2.18 -7.33 -55.11
C ASN A 60 -2.99 -6.01 -55.23
N LYS A 61 -2.35 -4.87 -55.03
CA LYS A 61 -2.96 -3.56 -55.22
C LYS A 61 -2.25 -2.80 -56.34
N ASP A 62 -3.03 -2.28 -57.29
CA ASP A 62 -2.52 -1.51 -58.40
C ASP A 62 -2.43 -0.01 -58.08
N TYR A 63 -1.33 0.59 -58.45
CA TYR A 63 -1.02 2.00 -58.37
C TYR A 63 -0.79 2.54 -59.79
N SER A 64 -1.68 3.40 -60.29
CA SER A 64 -1.51 4.06 -61.57
C SER A 64 -0.60 5.29 -61.42
N VAL A 65 0.59 5.23 -62.02
CA VAL A 65 1.58 6.30 -61.98
C VAL A 65 1.56 7.05 -63.31
N ASN A 66 1.11 8.30 -63.26
CA ASN A 66 1.13 9.17 -64.44
C ASN A 66 2.57 9.65 -64.70
N ILE A 67 3.09 9.34 -65.90
CA ILE A 67 4.43 9.68 -66.34
C ILE A 67 4.38 10.91 -67.23
N VAL A 68 5.12 11.95 -66.87
CA VAL A 68 5.30 13.17 -67.63
C VAL A 68 6.80 13.42 -67.84
N ASN A 69 7.20 13.57 -69.12
CA ASN A 69 8.64 13.76 -69.44
C ASN A 69 9.55 12.71 -68.82
N GLY A 70 9.11 11.44 -68.84
CA GLY A 70 9.90 10.31 -68.36
C GLY A 70 9.88 10.06 -66.86
N LYS A 71 9.14 10.81 -66.07
CA LYS A 71 9.10 10.66 -64.62
C LYS A 71 7.68 10.69 -64.05
N GLY A 72 7.47 9.85 -63.04
CA GLY A 72 6.22 9.83 -62.30
C GLY A 72 6.45 9.32 -60.87
N THR A 73 5.55 9.68 -59.97
CA THR A 73 5.57 9.21 -58.57
C THR A 73 4.17 8.86 -58.10
N ALA A 74 4.07 7.90 -57.21
CA ALA A 74 2.85 7.61 -56.47
C ALA A 74 3.20 7.26 -55.00
N VAL A 75 2.22 7.42 -54.13
CA VAL A 75 2.34 7.07 -52.68
C VAL A 75 1.54 5.80 -52.45
N GLY A 76 2.19 4.82 -51.80
CA GLY A 76 1.56 3.58 -51.43
C GLY A 76 0.80 3.71 -50.10
N VAL A 77 0.28 2.60 -49.61
CA VAL A 77 -0.38 2.51 -48.31
C VAL A 77 0.59 1.95 -47.24
N LYS A 78 0.24 2.09 -45.97
CA LYS A 78 0.94 1.41 -44.89
C LYS A 78 0.81 -0.11 -45.07
N LEU A 79 1.92 -0.83 -44.95
CA LEU A 79 2.00 -2.29 -45.03
C LEU A 79 2.59 -2.85 -43.73
N ALA A 80 2.26 -4.09 -43.39
CA ALA A 80 2.93 -4.81 -42.28
C ALA A 80 4.42 -4.97 -42.58
N ALA A 81 5.22 -5.16 -41.53
CA ALA A 81 6.64 -5.43 -41.73
C ALA A 81 6.85 -6.75 -42.46
N GLY A 82 7.74 -6.72 -43.46
CA GLY A 82 7.97 -7.85 -44.35
C GLY A 82 8.67 -7.42 -45.63
N THR A 83 8.91 -8.37 -46.53
CA THR A 83 9.44 -8.12 -47.87
C THR A 83 8.32 -8.24 -48.90
N TYR A 84 8.23 -7.27 -49.79
CA TYR A 84 7.18 -7.18 -50.79
C TYR A 84 7.78 -7.16 -52.19
N ASP A 85 7.24 -8.00 -53.05
CA ASP A 85 7.49 -7.95 -54.49
C ASP A 85 6.63 -6.88 -55.15
N PHE A 86 7.17 -6.23 -56.15
CA PHE A 86 6.37 -5.41 -57.06
C PHE A 86 6.59 -5.83 -58.54
N THR A 87 5.58 -5.61 -59.33
CA THR A 87 5.65 -5.66 -60.78
C THR A 87 5.16 -4.35 -61.35
N ALA A 88 5.74 -3.92 -62.45
CA ALA A 88 5.31 -2.71 -63.15
C ALA A 88 5.16 -3.00 -64.65
N ALA A 89 4.17 -2.37 -65.29
CA ALA A 89 3.90 -2.53 -66.69
C ALA A 89 3.49 -1.21 -67.32
N TRP A 90 4.10 -0.92 -68.45
CA TRP A 90 3.66 0.10 -69.39
C TRP A 90 3.20 -0.58 -70.70
N ALA A 91 2.02 -0.26 -71.13
CA ALA A 91 1.37 -0.93 -72.31
C ALA A 91 2.01 -0.57 -73.68
N GLY A 92 2.95 0.39 -73.69
CA GLY A 92 3.48 0.92 -74.93
C GLY A 92 2.55 1.99 -75.58
N ASN A 93 2.95 2.41 -76.80
CA ASN A 93 2.17 3.32 -77.63
C ASN A 93 2.40 3.01 -79.13
N ASP A 94 2.05 3.91 -79.98
CA ASP A 94 2.21 3.70 -81.44
C ASP A 94 3.69 3.51 -81.82
N ASN A 95 4.64 4.12 -81.14
CA ASN A 95 6.07 4.14 -81.49
C ASN A 95 6.94 3.21 -80.61
N TYR A 96 6.44 2.74 -79.44
CA TYR A 96 7.20 1.94 -78.45
C TYR A 96 6.45 0.68 -78.06
N ASN A 97 7.17 -0.38 -77.88
CA ASN A 97 6.67 -1.64 -77.39
C ASN A 97 6.26 -1.52 -75.91
N ALA A 98 5.45 -2.47 -75.41
CA ALA A 98 5.17 -2.64 -74.01
C ALA A 98 6.47 -3.05 -73.23
N VAL A 99 6.62 -2.59 -72.04
CA VAL A 99 7.77 -2.91 -71.13
C VAL A 99 7.29 -3.10 -69.73
N GLY A 100 7.98 -4.01 -69.00
CA GLY A 100 7.77 -4.25 -67.60
C GLY A 100 9.05 -4.12 -66.79
N ASP A 101 8.88 -3.95 -65.49
CA ASP A 101 9.92 -3.97 -64.48
C ASP A 101 9.43 -4.71 -63.23
N SER A 102 10.33 -5.22 -62.40
CA SER A 102 9.98 -5.90 -61.15
C SER A 102 11.11 -5.79 -60.13
N GLY A 103 10.76 -5.84 -58.90
CA GLY A 103 11.74 -5.77 -57.83
C GLY A 103 11.14 -6.11 -56.47
N LYS A 104 11.91 -5.79 -55.43
CA LYS A 104 11.53 -6.00 -54.04
C LYS A 104 11.90 -4.78 -53.21
N PHE A 105 11.12 -4.55 -52.17
CA PHE A 105 11.47 -3.61 -51.09
C PHE A 105 11.05 -4.19 -49.76
N SER A 106 11.58 -3.65 -48.65
CA SER A 106 11.31 -4.13 -47.32
C SER A 106 10.57 -3.08 -46.50
N VAL A 107 9.63 -3.53 -45.70
CA VAL A 107 9.04 -2.78 -44.61
C VAL A 107 9.64 -3.31 -43.30
N ALA A 108 10.46 -2.49 -42.67
CA ALA A 108 11.15 -2.89 -41.42
C ALA A 108 10.21 -2.78 -40.20
N LYS A 109 10.42 -3.64 -39.20
CA LYS A 109 9.81 -3.42 -37.89
C LYS A 109 10.31 -2.09 -37.31
N VAL A 110 9.48 -1.46 -36.52
CA VAL A 110 9.83 -0.22 -35.79
C VAL A 110 9.96 -0.49 -34.29
N ASP A 111 10.63 0.41 -33.59
CA ASP A 111 10.82 0.26 -32.17
C ASP A 111 9.51 0.47 -31.39
N SER A 112 9.33 -0.32 -30.34
CA SER A 112 8.18 -0.23 -29.45
C SER A 112 8.39 0.86 -28.42
N ILE A 113 7.32 1.60 -28.11
CA ILE A 113 7.26 2.51 -26.97
C ILE A 113 6.48 1.79 -25.86
N ILE A 114 7.07 1.69 -24.69
CA ILE A 114 6.45 1.08 -23.49
C ILE A 114 6.28 2.17 -22.44
N ASP A 115 5.05 2.36 -21.98
CA ASP A 115 4.70 3.15 -20.81
C ASP A 115 4.21 2.21 -19.71
N VAL A 116 4.79 2.35 -18.49
CA VAL A 116 4.51 1.49 -17.34
C VAL A 116 3.96 2.34 -16.21
N ALA A 117 2.73 2.08 -15.83
CA ALA A 117 2.06 2.74 -14.71
C ALA A 117 1.74 1.75 -13.61
N VAL A 118 2.13 2.09 -12.38
CA VAL A 118 1.79 1.38 -11.15
C VAL A 118 1.70 2.40 -10.02
N SER A 119 0.78 2.20 -9.08
CA SER A 119 0.62 3.07 -7.91
C SER A 119 1.16 2.38 -6.66
N ASP A 120 1.58 3.19 -5.69
CA ASP A 120 1.83 2.72 -4.33
C ASP A 120 0.55 2.16 -3.71
N ILE A 121 0.70 1.13 -2.89
CA ILE A 121 -0.40 0.40 -2.24
C ILE A 121 -0.08 0.18 -0.76
N LYS A 122 -1.07 -0.34 -0.02
CA LYS A 122 -0.88 -0.85 1.35
C LYS A 122 -0.82 -2.38 1.36
N VAL A 123 -0.22 -2.94 2.41
CA VAL A 123 -0.20 -4.40 2.62
C VAL A 123 -1.64 -4.94 2.63
N GLY A 124 -1.88 -6.01 1.87
CA GLY A 124 -3.19 -6.61 1.68
C GLY A 124 -3.95 -6.11 0.45
N GLU A 125 -3.45 -5.08 -0.24
CA GLU A 125 -3.96 -4.64 -1.54
C GLU A 125 -3.17 -5.30 -2.67
N ASP A 126 -3.80 -5.41 -3.84
CA ASP A 126 -3.15 -5.92 -5.05
C ASP A 126 -2.53 -4.80 -5.86
N ALA A 127 -1.27 -4.95 -6.25
CA ALA A 127 -0.63 -4.05 -7.20
C ALA A 127 -1.14 -4.34 -8.62
N VAL A 128 -1.67 -3.34 -9.30
CA VAL A 128 -2.04 -3.42 -10.72
C VAL A 128 -1.02 -2.66 -11.55
N ILE A 129 -0.23 -3.39 -12.32
CA ILE A 129 0.79 -2.85 -13.21
C ILE A 129 0.19 -2.78 -14.62
N SER A 130 -0.02 -1.57 -15.11
CA SER A 130 -0.55 -1.31 -16.46
C SER A 130 0.60 -1.02 -17.41
N VAL A 131 0.72 -1.84 -18.44
CA VAL A 131 1.71 -1.68 -19.51
C VAL A 131 0.99 -1.23 -20.76
N LYS A 132 1.36 -0.05 -21.27
CA LYS A 132 0.81 0.51 -22.50
C LYS A 132 1.84 0.51 -23.61
N LEU A 133 1.41 0.06 -24.77
CA LEU A 133 2.13 0.05 -26.05
C LEU A 133 1.31 0.86 -27.07
N LEU A 134 1.76 0.90 -28.33
CA LEU A 134 0.94 1.42 -29.42
C LEU A 134 -0.34 0.57 -29.60
N SER A 135 -1.45 1.20 -29.99
CA SER A 135 -2.78 0.58 -29.97
C SER A 135 -2.95 -0.63 -30.87
N ASP A 136 -2.10 -0.77 -31.89
CA ASP A 136 -2.07 -1.88 -32.83
C ASP A 136 -0.98 -2.93 -32.51
N ALA A 137 -0.24 -2.74 -31.41
CA ALA A 137 0.71 -3.72 -30.90
C ALA A 137 -0.02 -4.95 -30.35
N THR A 138 0.55 -6.11 -30.61
CA THR A 138 0.05 -7.44 -30.22
C THR A 138 1.14 -8.24 -29.49
N GLY A 139 0.94 -9.53 -29.25
CA GLY A 139 1.93 -10.38 -28.58
C GLY A 139 1.76 -10.38 -27.07
N SER A 140 2.87 -10.41 -26.31
CA SER A 140 2.83 -10.52 -24.86
C SER A 140 3.86 -9.63 -24.18
N VAL A 141 3.55 -9.24 -22.94
CA VAL A 141 4.50 -8.64 -22.01
C VAL A 141 4.78 -9.60 -20.86
N THR A 142 6.02 -9.64 -20.40
CA THR A 142 6.41 -10.28 -19.14
C THR A 142 6.81 -9.17 -18.18
N VAL A 143 6.13 -9.15 -17.02
CA VAL A 143 6.41 -8.24 -15.91
C VAL A 143 7.05 -9.03 -14.79
N THR A 144 8.25 -8.65 -14.38
CA THR A 144 8.99 -9.27 -13.27
C THR A 144 8.89 -8.37 -12.04
N VAL A 145 8.35 -8.91 -10.94
CA VAL A 145 8.29 -8.24 -9.63
C VAL A 145 8.83 -9.21 -8.58
N ASN A 146 9.78 -8.76 -7.76
CA ASN A 146 10.41 -9.58 -6.72
C ASN A 146 10.95 -10.92 -7.25
N GLY A 147 11.52 -10.92 -8.47
CA GLY A 147 12.08 -12.11 -9.14
C GLY A 147 11.04 -13.10 -9.67
N LYS A 148 9.76 -12.79 -9.59
CA LYS A 148 8.67 -13.61 -10.14
C LYS A 148 8.14 -12.98 -11.42
N ASP A 149 7.98 -13.80 -12.45
CA ASP A 149 7.49 -13.40 -13.76
C ASP A 149 5.97 -13.61 -13.88
N TYR A 150 5.32 -12.60 -14.46
CA TYR A 150 3.90 -12.57 -14.81
C TYR A 150 3.81 -12.24 -16.29
N THR A 151 3.18 -13.10 -17.08
CA THR A 151 3.05 -12.89 -18.53
C THR A 151 1.59 -12.66 -18.88
N GLU A 152 1.34 -11.57 -19.61
CA GLU A 152 0.03 -11.18 -20.08
C GLU A 152 0.02 -10.89 -21.56
N THR A 153 -1.12 -11.18 -22.21
CA THR A 153 -1.34 -10.86 -23.63
C THR A 153 -1.66 -9.38 -23.79
N VAL A 154 -1.08 -8.77 -24.82
CA VAL A 154 -1.38 -7.39 -25.20
C VAL A 154 -2.68 -7.36 -26.00
N VAL A 155 -3.66 -6.59 -25.53
CA VAL A 155 -4.95 -6.39 -26.17
C VAL A 155 -5.18 -4.89 -26.39
N ASN A 156 -5.35 -4.49 -27.66
CA ASN A 156 -5.47 -3.07 -28.04
C ASN A 156 -4.34 -2.20 -27.45
N GLY A 157 -3.11 -2.72 -27.47
CA GLY A 157 -1.94 -2.03 -26.96
C GLY A 157 -1.83 -1.97 -25.44
N VAL A 158 -2.63 -2.71 -24.68
CA VAL A 158 -2.61 -2.69 -23.21
C VAL A 158 -2.48 -4.11 -22.64
N ALA A 159 -1.70 -4.25 -21.59
CA ALA A 159 -1.67 -5.44 -20.73
C ALA A 159 -1.67 -5.02 -19.26
N ASN A 160 -2.48 -5.67 -18.42
CA ASN A 160 -2.57 -5.38 -17.00
C ASN A 160 -2.18 -6.62 -16.21
N VAL A 161 -1.16 -6.48 -15.38
CA VAL A 161 -0.67 -7.52 -14.49
C VAL A 161 -1.09 -7.22 -13.06
N LYS A 162 -1.67 -8.20 -12.40
CA LYS A 162 -2.07 -8.13 -10.99
C LYS A 162 -1.08 -8.93 -10.14
N VAL A 163 -0.51 -8.29 -9.12
CA VAL A 163 0.42 -8.91 -8.17
C VAL A 163 -0.16 -8.78 -6.76
N ALA A 164 -0.41 -9.93 -6.13
CA ALA A 164 -0.99 -10.03 -4.79
C ALA A 164 0.05 -10.43 -3.74
N ASP A 165 -0.34 -10.39 -2.47
CA ASP A 165 0.39 -10.91 -1.30
C ASP A 165 1.79 -10.30 -1.12
N LEU A 166 1.91 -9.01 -1.41
CA LEU A 166 3.15 -8.28 -1.22
C LEU A 166 3.29 -7.79 0.23
N LYS A 167 4.47 -7.97 0.80
CA LYS A 167 4.85 -7.41 2.10
C LYS A 167 5.22 -5.93 1.96
N ALA A 168 5.28 -5.21 3.08
CA ALA A 168 5.79 -3.84 3.08
C ALA A 168 7.23 -3.78 2.56
N GLY A 169 7.49 -2.84 1.65
CA GLY A 169 8.79 -2.66 0.99
C GLY A 169 8.67 -1.93 -0.34
N THR A 170 9.80 -1.67 -0.97
CA THR A 170 9.88 -1.11 -2.33
C THR A 170 10.15 -2.24 -3.31
N TYR A 171 9.42 -2.23 -4.42
CA TYR A 171 9.46 -3.26 -5.46
C TYR A 171 9.86 -2.64 -6.80
N ASP A 172 10.93 -3.16 -7.37
CA ASP A 172 11.30 -2.85 -8.74
C ASP A 172 10.43 -3.67 -9.70
N VAL A 173 10.01 -3.02 -10.77
CA VAL A 173 9.23 -3.60 -11.85
C VAL A 173 10.07 -3.61 -13.11
N ALA A 174 10.36 -4.78 -13.65
CA ALA A 174 10.99 -4.92 -14.96
C ALA A 174 9.95 -5.43 -15.97
N VAL A 175 9.82 -4.75 -17.09
CA VAL A 175 8.86 -5.10 -18.15
C VAL A 175 9.62 -5.45 -19.41
N LYS A 176 9.26 -6.58 -20.03
CA LYS A 176 9.78 -7.04 -21.32
C LYS A 176 8.61 -7.29 -22.27
N TYR A 177 8.57 -6.56 -23.36
CA TYR A 177 7.70 -6.84 -24.48
C TYR A 177 8.43 -7.75 -25.47
N SER A 178 7.79 -8.82 -25.92
CA SER A 178 8.36 -9.79 -26.86
C SER A 178 8.54 -9.25 -28.28
N GLY A 179 7.90 -8.12 -28.60
CA GLY A 179 7.68 -7.68 -29.97
C GLY A 179 6.54 -8.47 -30.63
N ASP A 180 6.18 -8.07 -31.83
CA ASP A 180 5.23 -8.77 -32.69
C ASP A 180 5.70 -8.75 -34.17
N ASN A 181 4.77 -8.89 -35.11
CA ASN A 181 5.12 -8.88 -36.52
C ASN A 181 5.63 -7.50 -36.98
N ASN A 182 5.18 -6.39 -36.39
CA ASN A 182 5.44 -5.02 -36.79
C ASN A 182 6.38 -4.24 -35.90
N TYR A 183 6.52 -4.69 -34.64
CA TYR A 183 7.27 -4.01 -33.59
C TYR A 183 8.43 -4.83 -33.08
N ASN A 184 9.53 -4.17 -32.79
CA ASN A 184 10.69 -4.77 -32.12
C ASN A 184 10.37 -5.08 -30.66
N ALA A 185 11.10 -6.05 -30.08
CA ALA A 185 11.12 -6.27 -28.65
C ALA A 185 11.66 -5.04 -27.91
N ALA A 186 11.13 -4.77 -26.71
CA ALA A 186 11.56 -3.64 -25.91
C ALA A 186 11.49 -3.97 -24.42
N VAL A 187 12.18 -3.16 -23.60
CA VAL A 187 12.19 -3.28 -22.14
C VAL A 187 11.91 -1.91 -21.50
N ALA A 188 11.29 -1.95 -20.33
CA ALA A 188 11.07 -0.76 -19.50
C ALA A 188 11.17 -1.15 -18.03
N THR A 189 11.35 -0.16 -17.15
CA THR A 189 11.39 -0.36 -15.70
C THR A 189 10.53 0.68 -15.01
N SER A 190 10.02 0.31 -13.83
CA SER A 190 9.29 1.19 -12.93
C SER A 190 9.54 0.72 -11.49
N SER A 191 8.94 1.35 -10.51
CA SER A 191 8.95 0.89 -9.12
C SER A 191 7.69 1.39 -8.40
N PHE A 192 7.33 0.72 -7.31
CA PHE A 192 6.26 1.15 -6.42
C PHE A 192 6.57 0.72 -4.99
N THR A 193 5.88 1.32 -4.03
CA THR A 193 6.04 1.03 -2.61
C THR A 193 4.77 0.38 -2.05
N VAL A 194 4.97 -0.66 -1.25
CA VAL A 194 3.93 -1.26 -0.42
C VAL A 194 4.15 -0.76 1.01
N SER A 195 3.25 0.05 1.51
CA SER A 195 3.31 0.60 2.86
C SER A 195 2.52 -0.26 3.85
N LYS A 196 2.94 -0.27 5.12
CA LYS A 196 2.11 -0.84 6.18
C LYS A 196 0.80 -0.09 6.32
N VAL A 197 -0.23 -0.76 6.83
CA VAL A 197 -1.51 -0.17 7.21
C VAL A 197 -1.34 0.54 8.56
N ASP A 198 -1.91 1.73 8.72
CA ASP A 198 -1.92 2.41 10.00
C ASP A 198 -2.78 1.61 10.98
N SER A 199 -2.21 1.27 12.16
CA SER A 199 -2.96 0.57 13.19
C SER A 199 -3.83 1.53 14.00
N THR A 200 -4.97 1.02 14.46
CA THR A 200 -5.78 1.64 15.50
C THR A 200 -5.66 0.81 16.77
N MET A 201 -5.72 1.45 17.93
CA MET A 201 -5.74 0.76 19.21
C MET A 201 -6.68 1.51 20.16
N ASP A 202 -7.69 0.82 20.66
CA ASP A 202 -8.56 1.31 21.73
C ASP A 202 -8.10 0.70 23.05
N VAL A 203 -7.85 1.55 24.04
CA VAL A 203 -7.42 1.14 25.38
C VAL A 203 -8.54 1.43 26.36
N THR A 204 -8.87 0.45 27.18
CA THR A 204 -9.86 0.59 28.25
C THR A 204 -9.20 0.29 29.58
N VAL A 205 -9.32 1.25 30.51
CA VAL A 205 -8.95 1.13 31.93
C VAL A 205 -10.12 1.69 32.76
N ASN A 206 -10.33 1.13 33.94
CA ASN A 206 -11.37 1.62 34.85
C ASN A 206 -10.73 2.01 36.18
N ASP A 207 -11.28 3.05 36.82
CA ASP A 207 -10.91 3.41 38.17
C ASP A 207 -11.15 2.25 39.13
N ILE A 208 -10.26 2.09 40.11
CA ILE A 208 -10.31 1.04 41.11
C ILE A 208 -10.20 1.62 42.52
N VAL A 209 -10.39 0.79 43.52
CA VAL A 209 -10.11 1.11 44.91
C VAL A 209 -8.81 0.41 45.31
N PHE A 210 -8.01 1.04 46.16
CA PHE A 210 -6.77 0.45 46.72
C PHE A 210 -6.97 -0.99 47.20
N GLY A 211 -6.08 -1.87 46.75
CA GLY A 211 -6.13 -3.31 46.98
C GLY A 211 -6.95 -4.07 45.91
N GLY A 212 -7.55 -3.37 44.96
CA GLY A 212 -8.14 -3.98 43.73
C GLY A 212 -7.09 -4.14 42.65
N ASP A 213 -7.39 -5.04 41.72
CA ASP A 213 -6.57 -5.30 40.53
C ASP A 213 -6.98 -4.37 39.38
N LEU A 214 -6.03 -3.69 38.76
CA LEU A 214 -6.28 -2.90 37.54
C LEU A 214 -6.21 -3.82 36.33
N THR A 215 -7.29 -3.87 35.55
CA THR A 215 -7.30 -4.54 34.25
C THR A 215 -7.11 -3.51 33.16
N VAL A 216 -6.14 -3.74 32.29
CA VAL A 216 -5.85 -2.94 31.09
C VAL A 216 -6.20 -3.81 29.87
N ASP A 217 -7.20 -3.37 29.11
CA ASP A 217 -7.63 -4.03 27.88
C ASP A 217 -7.23 -3.16 26.68
N ALA A 218 -6.59 -3.77 25.70
CA ALA A 218 -6.25 -3.14 24.42
C ALA A 218 -6.90 -3.91 23.28
N VAL A 219 -7.57 -3.18 22.38
CA VAL A 219 -8.23 -3.72 21.19
C VAL A 219 -7.57 -3.13 19.94
N LEU A 220 -7.05 -4.00 19.10
CA LEU A 220 -6.39 -3.71 17.83
C LEU A 220 -7.21 -4.33 16.68
N PRO A 221 -6.81 -4.14 15.40
CA PRO A 221 -7.39 -4.91 14.30
C PRO A 221 -7.33 -6.42 14.55
N ASP A 222 -8.37 -7.16 14.14
CA ASP A 222 -8.56 -8.59 14.48
C ASP A 222 -7.39 -9.49 14.03
N ASP A 223 -6.70 -9.10 12.96
CA ASP A 223 -5.56 -9.83 12.41
C ASP A 223 -4.19 -9.24 12.80
N ALA A 224 -4.16 -8.27 13.72
CA ALA A 224 -2.90 -7.77 14.30
C ALA A 224 -2.24 -8.87 15.13
N THR A 225 -0.92 -8.95 15.03
CA THR A 225 -0.10 -10.00 15.66
C THR A 225 0.97 -9.41 16.57
N GLY A 226 1.60 -10.28 17.40
CA GLY A 226 2.66 -9.90 18.31
C GLY A 226 2.16 -9.60 19.72
N GLU A 227 2.64 -8.50 20.32
CA GLU A 227 2.37 -8.14 21.69
C GLU A 227 2.22 -6.63 21.89
N VAL A 228 1.57 -6.22 22.95
CA VAL A 228 1.56 -4.84 23.44
C VAL A 228 2.44 -4.72 24.69
N ILE A 229 3.10 -3.59 24.82
CA ILE A 229 3.86 -3.21 26.02
C ILE A 229 2.98 -2.23 26.79
N ILE A 230 2.65 -2.59 28.04
CA ILE A 230 1.83 -1.77 28.94
C ILE A 230 2.73 -1.26 30.03
N THR A 231 2.85 0.06 30.17
CA THR A 231 3.68 0.70 31.19
C THR A 231 2.80 1.47 32.15
N VAL A 232 2.89 1.13 33.45
CA VAL A 232 2.19 1.85 34.54
C VAL A 232 3.26 2.41 35.48
N ASP A 233 3.30 3.73 35.60
CA ASP A 233 4.30 4.45 36.43
C ASP A 233 5.74 4.00 36.20
N GLY A 234 6.12 3.72 34.96
CA GLY A 234 7.47 3.29 34.60
C GLY A 234 7.73 1.78 34.72
N THR A 235 6.80 1.00 35.28
CA THR A 235 6.88 -0.47 35.27
C THR A 235 6.21 -1.03 34.05
N SER A 236 6.94 -1.84 33.25
CA SER A 236 6.44 -2.39 32.01
C SER A 236 6.02 -3.84 32.13
N TYR A 237 4.92 -4.17 31.46
CA TYR A 237 4.33 -5.50 31.31
C TYR A 237 4.14 -5.78 29.82
N THR A 238 4.13 -7.06 29.45
CA THR A 238 3.91 -7.49 28.06
C THR A 238 2.69 -8.39 27.99
N ALA A 239 1.77 -8.11 27.08
CA ALA A 239 0.60 -8.94 26.81
C ALA A 239 0.54 -9.34 25.34
N GLY A 240 0.40 -10.64 25.06
CA GLY A 240 0.25 -11.17 23.72
C GLY A 240 -1.11 -10.80 23.11
N ILE A 241 -1.13 -10.54 21.80
CA ILE A 241 -2.35 -10.24 21.04
C ILE A 241 -2.98 -11.56 20.59
N ASN A 242 -4.26 -11.74 20.90
CA ASN A 242 -5.06 -12.86 20.44
C ASN A 242 -6.38 -12.32 19.86
N ASP A 243 -6.66 -12.59 18.58
CA ASP A 243 -7.84 -12.09 17.87
C ASP A 243 -8.04 -10.59 18.09
N GLY A 244 -6.96 -9.81 17.88
CA GLY A 244 -6.96 -8.36 18.04
C GLY A 244 -7.07 -7.85 19.47
N LYS A 245 -6.97 -8.71 20.50
CA LYS A 245 -7.12 -8.31 21.91
C LYS A 245 -5.91 -8.67 22.74
N ALA A 246 -5.54 -7.77 23.65
CA ALA A 246 -4.52 -8.00 24.67
C ALA A 246 -5.04 -7.49 26.00
N THR A 247 -4.87 -8.27 27.07
CA THR A 247 -5.30 -7.94 28.44
C THR A 247 -4.15 -8.14 29.41
N GLN A 248 -3.95 -7.18 30.29
CA GLN A 248 -2.98 -7.25 31.38
C GLN A 248 -3.64 -6.86 32.70
N VAL A 249 -3.36 -7.64 33.75
CA VAL A 249 -3.72 -7.30 35.11
C VAL A 249 -2.51 -6.75 35.86
N VAL A 250 -2.67 -5.54 36.40
CA VAL A 250 -1.65 -4.86 37.22
C VAL A 250 -2.13 -4.81 38.67
N LYS A 251 -1.26 -5.23 39.57
CA LYS A 251 -1.57 -5.35 41.02
C LYS A 251 -0.79 -4.34 41.86
N ASP A 252 -1.24 -4.20 43.08
CA ASP A 252 -0.53 -3.47 44.13
C ASP A 252 -0.27 -1.99 43.84
N LEU A 253 -1.18 -1.35 43.09
CA LEU A 253 -1.15 0.10 42.86
C LEU A 253 -1.54 0.84 44.15
N THR A 254 -0.81 1.91 44.49
CA THR A 254 -1.15 2.82 45.59
C THR A 254 -2.39 3.67 45.25
N ALA A 255 -3.01 4.24 46.25
CA ALA A 255 -4.08 5.19 45.97
C ALA A 255 -3.49 6.48 45.38
N GLY A 256 -4.18 7.01 44.34
CA GLY A 256 -3.72 8.18 43.62
C GLY A 256 -4.03 8.07 42.12
N SER A 257 -3.48 8.99 41.34
CA SER A 257 -3.58 8.98 39.88
C SER A 257 -2.37 8.30 39.28
N HIS A 258 -2.60 7.38 38.37
CA HIS A 258 -1.59 6.61 37.66
C HIS A 258 -1.74 6.82 36.17
N VAL A 259 -0.62 6.83 35.43
CA VAL A 259 -0.60 6.91 33.95
C VAL A 259 -0.34 5.52 33.38
N VAL A 260 -1.22 5.07 32.51
CA VAL A 260 -1.11 3.82 31.76
C VAL A 260 -0.75 4.15 30.34
N VAL A 261 0.42 3.72 29.87
CA VAL A 261 0.84 3.87 28.47
C VAL A 261 0.84 2.49 27.84
N VAL A 262 0.07 2.31 26.76
CA VAL A 262 0.02 1.08 26.00
C VAL A 262 0.63 1.31 24.62
N LYS A 263 1.61 0.50 24.28
CA LYS A 263 2.35 0.60 23.03
C LYS A 263 2.30 -0.71 22.24
N TYR A 264 1.81 -0.62 21.03
CA TYR A 264 1.98 -1.65 20.01
C TYR A 264 3.12 -1.25 19.08
N VAL A 265 4.10 -2.14 18.87
CA VAL A 265 5.27 -1.83 18.01
C VAL A 265 5.00 -2.04 16.52
N GLY A 266 3.84 -2.61 16.18
CA GLY A 266 3.49 -3.02 14.83
C GLY A 266 3.95 -4.43 14.50
N ASP A 267 3.51 -4.92 13.35
CA ASP A 267 3.87 -6.22 12.77
C ASP A 267 4.23 -6.10 11.28
N ASP A 268 4.18 -7.17 10.52
CA ASP A 268 4.45 -7.15 9.07
C ASP A 268 3.43 -6.32 8.29
N LYS A 269 2.18 -6.23 8.78
CA LYS A 269 1.07 -5.54 8.12
C LYS A 269 0.81 -4.15 8.67
N TYR A 270 0.93 -3.96 9.98
CA TYR A 270 0.52 -2.75 10.70
C TYR A 270 1.70 -1.92 11.18
N THR A 271 1.52 -0.59 11.22
CA THR A 271 2.45 0.33 11.90
C THR A 271 2.29 0.24 13.41
N GLY A 272 3.25 0.76 14.18
CA GLY A 272 3.11 0.92 15.62
C GLY A 272 2.16 2.04 16.00
N VAL A 273 1.53 1.93 17.18
CA VAL A 273 0.66 2.94 17.80
C VAL A 273 0.88 2.96 19.32
N GLU A 274 0.68 4.12 19.93
CA GLU A 274 0.80 4.31 21.38
C GLU A 274 -0.39 5.12 21.88
N VAL A 275 -1.00 4.67 22.98
CA VAL A 275 -2.15 5.31 23.64
C VAL A 275 -1.81 5.47 25.12
N ALA A 276 -2.15 6.62 25.70
CA ALA A 276 -1.99 6.90 27.12
C ALA A 276 -3.35 7.20 27.76
N GLU A 277 -3.61 6.55 28.89
CA GLU A 277 -4.81 6.71 29.69
C GLU A 277 -4.46 7.01 31.14
N ASN A 278 -5.37 7.66 31.85
CA ASN A 278 -5.24 7.90 33.28
C ASN A 278 -6.23 7.03 34.03
N VAL A 279 -5.78 6.46 35.13
CA VAL A 279 -6.62 5.71 36.06
C VAL A 279 -6.48 6.29 37.46
N ASN A 280 -7.59 6.38 38.17
CA ASN A 280 -7.59 6.80 39.57
C ASN A 280 -7.82 5.61 40.48
N VAL A 281 -6.90 5.40 41.42
CA VAL A 281 -7.03 4.41 42.48
C VAL A 281 -7.57 5.15 43.73
N ALA A 282 -8.84 4.95 44.06
CA ALA A 282 -9.44 5.56 45.22
C ALA A 282 -8.90 4.93 46.52
N LYS A 283 -8.83 5.72 47.61
CA LYS A 283 -8.48 5.18 48.93
C LYS A 283 -9.51 4.15 49.37
N ALA A 284 -9.04 3.06 49.99
CA ALA A 284 -9.89 2.04 50.57
C ALA A 284 -10.45 2.46 51.92
N GLN A 285 -11.56 1.84 52.32
CA GLN A 285 -12.15 2.04 53.63
C GLN A 285 -11.56 1.04 54.62
N PRO A 286 -10.84 1.49 55.69
CA PRO A 286 -10.35 0.60 56.72
C PRO A 286 -11.46 0.27 57.76
N VAL A 287 -11.21 -0.73 58.59
CA VAL A 287 -12.07 -1.09 59.71
C VAL A 287 -11.35 -0.76 61.01
N LEU A 288 -11.98 0.10 61.81
CA LEU A 288 -11.56 0.43 63.17
C LEU A 288 -12.50 -0.23 64.17
N GLY A 289 -11.99 -0.94 65.12
CA GLY A 289 -12.74 -1.42 66.28
C GLY A 289 -12.11 -0.88 67.54
N VAL A 290 -12.91 -0.32 68.43
CA VAL A 290 -12.44 0.15 69.75
C VAL A 290 -13.34 -0.45 70.85
N VAL A 291 -12.68 -1.01 71.86
CA VAL A 291 -13.37 -1.58 73.03
C VAL A 291 -12.79 -0.96 74.28
N ILE A 292 -13.67 -0.46 75.16
CA ILE A 292 -13.39 -0.05 76.49
C ILE A 292 -14.32 -0.86 77.38
N ALA A 293 -13.76 -1.75 78.16
CA ALA A 293 -14.53 -2.57 79.13
C ALA A 293 -15.01 -1.74 80.30
N ASP A 294 -16.15 -2.10 80.91
CA ASP A 294 -16.65 -1.53 82.13
C ASP A 294 -15.63 -1.69 83.22
N VAL A 295 -15.46 -0.68 84.06
CA VAL A 295 -14.50 -0.69 85.21
C VAL A 295 -15.16 -0.29 86.52
N ASP A 296 -14.57 -0.68 87.68
CA ASP A 296 -15.02 -0.23 88.93
C ASP A 296 -14.41 1.14 89.33
N TYR A 297 -15.18 1.93 90.06
CA TYR A 297 -14.71 3.23 90.57
C TYR A 297 -13.37 3.13 91.24
N GLY A 298 -12.47 4.04 90.97
CA GLY A 298 -11.13 4.08 91.52
C GLY A 298 -10.07 3.42 90.57
N ASN A 299 -10.48 2.73 89.58
CA ASN A 299 -9.58 2.18 88.57
C ASN A 299 -9.53 3.07 87.31
N GLY A 300 -8.40 3.05 86.54
CA GLY A 300 -8.31 3.58 85.18
C GLY A 300 -8.92 2.58 84.22
N PHE A 301 -9.46 3.09 83.12
CA PHE A 301 -9.98 2.22 82.01
C PHE A 301 -8.89 1.87 81.02
N VAL A 302 -9.10 0.75 80.32
CA VAL A 302 -8.20 0.29 79.24
C VAL A 302 -8.91 0.46 77.91
N ILE A 303 -8.24 1.07 76.95
CA ILE A 303 -8.68 1.23 75.59
C ILE A 303 -7.97 0.20 74.72
N GLU A 304 -8.71 -0.70 74.14
CA GLU A 304 -8.20 -1.64 73.14
C GLU A 304 -8.66 -1.20 71.76
N ALA A 305 -7.72 -1.02 70.80
CA ALA A 305 -8.04 -0.66 69.42
C ALA A 305 -7.53 -1.73 68.48
N THR A 306 -8.36 -2.04 67.47
CA THR A 306 -7.99 -2.88 66.34
C THR A 306 -8.16 -2.08 65.05
N LEU A 307 -7.22 -2.20 64.10
CA LEU A 307 -7.25 -1.47 62.86
C LEU A 307 -6.82 -2.41 61.72
N THR A 308 -7.73 -2.62 60.78
CA THR A 308 -7.50 -3.49 59.62
C THR A 308 -7.87 -2.82 58.32
N GLY A 309 -7.12 -3.13 57.28
CA GLY A 309 -7.34 -2.66 55.92
C GLY A 309 -8.01 -3.70 55.00
N VAL A 310 -7.76 -3.57 53.71
CA VAL A 310 -8.25 -4.47 52.69
C VAL A 310 -7.85 -5.91 52.97
N ASN A 311 -8.79 -6.85 52.76
CA ASN A 311 -8.58 -8.29 53.00
C ASN A 311 -8.15 -8.62 54.45
N GLY A 312 -8.47 -7.75 55.44
CA GLY A 312 -8.11 -7.94 56.82
C GLY A 312 -6.63 -7.72 57.14
N ALA A 313 -5.90 -7.08 56.24
CA ALA A 313 -4.48 -6.76 56.46
C ALA A 313 -4.32 -5.86 57.70
N PRO A 314 -3.40 -6.19 58.65
CA PRO A 314 -3.20 -5.37 59.82
C PRO A 314 -2.59 -4.01 59.46
N LEU A 315 -3.13 -2.92 59.99
CA LEU A 315 -2.63 -1.57 59.79
C LEU A 315 -1.93 -1.06 61.06
N SER A 316 -1.09 -0.06 60.88
CA SER A 316 -0.41 0.63 61.99
C SER A 316 -0.68 2.12 61.93
N GLY A 317 -0.73 2.76 63.08
CA GLY A 317 -0.98 4.21 63.15
C GLY A 317 -1.48 4.64 64.55
N ASN A 318 -1.76 5.91 64.71
CA ASN A 318 -2.30 6.45 65.94
C ASN A 318 -3.81 6.59 65.85
N VAL A 319 -4.55 5.93 66.73
CA VAL A 319 -5.99 6.12 66.93
C VAL A 319 -6.17 7.09 68.07
N ILE A 320 -6.89 8.18 67.83
CA ILE A 320 -7.23 9.15 68.87
C ILE A 320 -8.59 8.77 69.42
N VAL A 321 -8.67 8.53 70.72
CA VAL A 321 -9.91 8.18 71.42
C VAL A 321 -10.25 9.28 72.44
N THR A 322 -11.40 9.93 72.26
CA THR A 322 -11.86 10.99 73.15
C THR A 322 -12.86 10.41 74.15
N VAL A 323 -12.55 10.54 75.45
CA VAL A 323 -13.48 10.15 76.52
C VAL A 323 -13.61 11.31 77.47
N ALA A 324 -14.81 11.69 77.85
CA ALA A 324 -15.10 12.81 78.79
C ALA A 324 -14.37 14.11 78.41
N GLY A 325 -14.18 14.39 77.12
CA GLY A 325 -13.51 15.60 76.56
C GLY A 325 -11.98 15.54 76.57
N LYS A 326 -11.39 14.42 77.06
CA LYS A 326 -9.95 14.19 77.02
C LYS A 326 -9.55 13.21 75.93
N GLU A 327 -8.47 13.50 75.20
CA GLU A 327 -7.95 12.65 74.14
C GLU A 327 -6.88 11.69 74.68
N TYR A 328 -6.92 10.44 74.24
CA TYR A 328 -5.97 9.37 74.47
C TYR A 328 -5.47 8.85 73.13
N THR A 329 -4.17 8.82 72.95
CA THR A 329 -3.55 8.27 71.76
C THR A 329 -3.29 6.77 71.99
N VAL A 330 -3.95 5.94 71.20
CA VAL A 330 -3.68 4.50 71.09
C VAL A 330 -2.75 4.25 69.96
N LYS A 331 -1.50 3.90 70.24
CA LYS A 331 -0.57 3.49 69.16
C LYS A 331 -0.90 2.07 68.73
N VAL A 332 -1.44 1.94 67.53
CA VAL A 332 -1.71 0.65 66.89
C VAL A 332 -0.46 0.20 66.13
N THR A 333 -0.02 -1.03 66.33
CA THR A 333 1.07 -1.69 65.60
C THR A 333 0.59 -3.08 65.21
N ASP A 334 0.76 -3.45 63.93
CA ASP A 334 0.30 -4.72 63.39
C ASP A 334 -1.18 -5.02 63.75
N GLY A 335 -2.01 -4.03 63.53
CA GLY A 335 -3.47 -4.12 63.68
C GLY A 335 -4.00 -4.03 65.11
N LYS A 336 -3.15 -3.89 66.17
CA LYS A 336 -3.59 -3.84 67.58
C LYS A 336 -2.86 -2.76 68.38
N GLY A 337 -3.60 -2.13 69.26
CA GLY A 337 -3.05 -1.15 70.17
C GLY A 337 -3.79 -1.13 71.54
N ILE A 338 -3.08 -0.74 72.59
CA ILE A 338 -3.65 -0.61 73.93
C ILE A 338 -3.17 0.73 74.50
N ALA A 339 -4.07 1.42 75.20
CA ALA A 339 -3.76 2.58 76.01
C ALA A 339 -4.55 2.54 77.32
N THR A 340 -4.04 3.25 78.36
CA THR A 340 -4.73 3.35 79.66
C THR A 340 -5.29 4.77 79.79
N GLY A 341 -6.56 4.87 80.15
CA GLY A 341 -7.23 6.11 80.50
C GLY A 341 -7.23 6.40 81.99
N ASP A 342 -7.65 7.58 82.32
CA ASP A 342 -7.68 8.08 83.70
C ASP A 342 -8.78 7.42 84.53
N LYS A 343 -8.75 7.66 85.87
CA LYS A 343 -9.86 7.33 86.73
C LYS A 343 -11.00 8.32 86.56
N LEU A 344 -12.20 7.80 86.37
CA LEU A 344 -13.42 8.61 86.19
C LEU A 344 -14.36 8.39 87.42
N ALA A 345 -15.30 9.31 87.56
CA ALA A 345 -16.41 9.13 88.50
C ALA A 345 -17.36 8.03 88.05
N ALA A 346 -18.14 7.42 88.97
CA ALA A 346 -19.13 6.42 88.60
C ALA A 346 -20.18 7.03 87.62
N GLY A 347 -20.45 6.36 86.51
CA GLY A 347 -21.31 6.85 85.46
C GLY A 347 -21.13 6.12 84.14
N THR A 348 -21.94 6.49 83.12
CA THR A 348 -21.77 6.01 81.76
C THR A 348 -21.02 7.06 80.95
N TYR A 349 -20.04 6.66 80.19
CA TYR A 349 -19.17 7.52 79.40
C TYR A 349 -19.20 7.07 77.90
N ALA A 350 -19.53 8.02 77.05
CA ALA A 350 -19.35 7.81 75.64
C ALA A 350 -17.93 8.06 75.20
N PHE A 351 -17.45 7.33 74.20
CA PHE A 351 -16.19 7.59 73.54
C PHE A 351 -16.40 7.80 72.04
N ALA A 352 -15.54 8.59 71.45
CA ALA A 352 -15.38 8.72 70.02
C ALA A 352 -13.94 8.45 69.64
N ALA A 353 -13.73 7.57 68.69
CA ALA A 353 -12.40 7.18 68.21
C ALA A 353 -12.24 7.57 66.74
N VAL A 354 -11.04 7.99 66.31
CA VAL A 354 -10.75 8.36 64.96
C VAL A 354 -9.33 7.89 64.61
N TRP A 355 -9.21 7.28 63.45
CA TRP A 355 -7.95 7.12 62.72
C TRP A 355 -7.99 7.99 61.50
N ALA A 356 -6.99 8.86 61.29
CA ALA A 356 -6.96 9.88 60.26
C ALA A 356 -6.80 9.32 58.82
N GLY A 357 -6.54 8.01 58.70
CA GLY A 357 -6.18 7.41 57.43
C GLY A 357 -4.71 7.60 57.10
N ASP A 358 -4.34 7.18 55.93
CA ASP A 358 -2.98 7.35 55.36
C ASP A 358 -3.06 7.61 53.83
N ASP A 359 -1.99 7.34 53.11
CA ASP A 359 -1.97 7.56 51.65
C ASP A 359 -2.95 6.63 50.91
N ASN A 360 -3.20 5.42 51.43
CA ASN A 360 -4.00 4.38 50.80
C ASN A 360 -5.40 4.18 51.41
N TYR A 361 -5.62 4.67 52.63
CA TYR A 361 -6.87 4.47 53.35
C TYR A 361 -7.54 5.77 53.77
N ASN A 362 -8.87 5.77 53.76
CA ASN A 362 -9.68 6.89 54.24
C ASN A 362 -9.63 6.99 55.76
N ILE A 363 -10.03 8.16 56.27
CA ILE A 363 -10.38 8.36 57.66
C ILE A 363 -11.48 7.39 58.09
N VAL A 364 -11.40 6.84 59.30
CA VAL A 364 -12.44 6.02 59.90
C VAL A 364 -12.70 6.42 61.35
N THR A 365 -13.95 6.36 61.72
CA THR A 365 -14.42 6.70 63.11
C THR A 365 -15.18 5.53 63.70
N GLU A 366 -15.11 5.40 65.02
CA GLU A 366 -15.86 4.45 65.84
C GLU A 366 -16.35 5.14 67.10
N ASN A 367 -17.55 4.80 67.52
CA ASN A 367 -18.16 5.37 68.75
C ASN A 367 -18.73 4.25 69.62
N GLY A 368 -18.73 4.47 70.89
CA GLY A 368 -19.31 3.53 71.85
C GLY A 368 -19.47 4.15 73.25
N ASP A 369 -19.80 3.33 74.18
CA ASP A 369 -19.91 3.71 75.61
C ASP A 369 -19.43 2.58 76.53
N PHE A 370 -19.08 2.95 77.70
CA PHE A 370 -18.69 2.03 78.80
C PHE A 370 -19.15 2.61 80.14
N LYS A 371 -19.16 1.78 81.18
CA LYS A 371 -19.59 2.16 82.55
C LYS A 371 -18.47 2.14 83.50
N VAL A 372 -18.48 3.10 84.46
CA VAL A 372 -17.71 3.09 85.67
C VAL A 372 -18.69 2.75 86.82
N ASN A 373 -18.59 1.54 87.32
CA ASN A 373 -19.46 1.02 88.35
C ASN A 373 -19.16 1.71 89.71
N LYS A 374 -20.10 1.69 90.62
CA LYS A 374 -19.94 2.23 92.02
C LYS A 374 -19.14 1.29 92.84
#